data_069abb928eea3a293c21ebba79ed6388
#
_entry.id   069abb928eea3a293c21ebba79ed6388
#
_cell.length_a   1.000
_cell.length_b   1.000
_cell.length_c   1.000
_cell.angle_alpha   90.00
_cell.angle_beta   90.00
_cell.angle_gamma   90.00
#
_symmetry.space_group_name_H-M   'P 1'
#
loop_
_entity.id
_entity.type
_entity.pdbx_description
1 polymer ?
#
loop_
_entity_poly.entity_id
_entity_poly.type
_entity_poly.pdbx_seq_one_letter_code
_entity_poly.pdbx_strand_id
1 'polypeptide(L)'
;MAPRAAIESFFGEILERSLADRERKGCMLVNAALERAPHDADLQCAIADMLSQIEMFFAGCIRAGQSDGTIRSALPAADLARHLLAVLMGLRVLARAHPDRALLQGAVSPALALLDAVET
;
A
#
# COMPACT_ATOMS: atom_id res chain seq x y z
N MET A 1 -17.37 -4.41 -6.36
CA MET A 1 -16.92 -3.66 -5.19
C MET A 1 -16.59 -2.24 -5.60
N ALA A 2 -17.03 -1.25 -4.84
CA ALA A 2 -16.71 0.14 -5.14
C ALA A 2 -15.18 0.37 -5.06
N PRO A 3 -14.63 1.30 -5.86
CA PRO A 3 -13.18 1.51 -5.90
C PRO A 3 -12.55 1.79 -4.55
N ARG A 4 -13.16 2.63 -3.72
CA ARG A 4 -12.64 2.91 -2.38
C ARG A 4 -12.67 1.66 -1.49
N ALA A 5 -13.73 0.91 -1.56
CA ALA A 5 -13.88 -0.34 -0.80
C ALA A 5 -12.85 -1.39 -1.24
N ALA A 6 -12.47 -1.40 -2.51
CA ALA A 6 -11.42 -2.29 -3.02
C ALA A 6 -10.07 -1.98 -2.38
N ILE A 7 -9.72 -0.71 -2.23
CA ILE A 7 -8.49 -0.28 -1.56
C ILE A 7 -8.55 -0.65 -0.07
N GLU A 8 -9.66 -0.36 0.58
CA GLU A 8 -9.86 -0.67 2.00
C GLU A 8 -9.75 -2.18 2.26
N SER A 9 -10.37 -2.99 1.42
CA SER A 9 -10.32 -4.46 1.51
C SER A 9 -8.89 -4.97 1.30
N PHE A 10 -8.17 -4.39 0.35
CA PHE A 10 -6.78 -4.74 0.08
C PHE A 10 -5.89 -4.54 1.32
N PHE A 11 -5.96 -3.36 1.94
CA PHE A 11 -5.17 -3.08 3.14
C PHE A 11 -5.61 -3.93 4.33
N GLY A 12 -6.92 -4.15 4.48
CA GLY A 12 -7.45 -5.01 5.54
C GLY A 12 -6.92 -6.44 5.44
N GLU A 13 -6.88 -6.99 4.23
CA GLU A 13 -6.35 -8.32 4.00
C GLU A 13 -4.84 -8.40 4.28
N ILE A 14 -4.08 -7.42 3.84
CA ILE A 14 -2.64 -7.34 4.12
C ILE A 14 -2.39 -7.25 5.63
N LEU A 15 -3.16 -6.43 6.33
CA LEU A 15 -3.07 -6.28 7.77
C LEU A 15 -3.28 -7.62 8.49
N GLU A 16 -4.35 -8.34 8.16
CA GLU A 16 -4.65 -9.61 8.80
C GLU A 16 -3.62 -10.69 8.48
N ARG A 17 -3.14 -10.76 7.24
CA ARG A 17 -2.07 -11.67 6.87
C ARG A 17 -0.77 -11.36 7.61
N SER A 18 -0.46 -10.09 7.79
CA SER A 18 0.74 -9.66 8.50
C SER A 18 0.70 -10.05 9.97
N LEU A 19 -0.48 -9.92 10.60
CA LEU A 19 -0.66 -10.31 12.00
C LEU A 19 -0.63 -11.83 12.18
N ALA A 20 -1.04 -12.60 11.16
CA ALA A 20 -1.04 -14.06 11.20
C ALA A 20 0.32 -14.67 10.87
N ASP A 21 1.28 -13.90 10.38
CA ASP A 21 2.62 -14.37 9.99
C ASP A 21 3.50 -14.55 11.22
N ARG A 22 3.37 -15.69 11.85
CA ARG A 22 4.09 -16.02 13.11
C ARG A 22 5.61 -16.08 12.94
N GLU A 23 6.09 -16.41 11.74
CA GLU A 23 7.51 -16.53 11.46
C GLU A 23 8.13 -15.18 11.05
N ARG A 24 7.33 -14.15 10.91
CA ARG A 24 7.76 -12.80 10.53
C ARG A 24 8.59 -12.80 9.25
N LYS A 25 8.17 -13.62 8.27
CA LYS A 25 8.85 -13.70 6.98
C LYS A 25 8.76 -12.39 6.20
N GLY A 26 7.71 -11.63 6.48
CA GLY A 26 7.47 -10.36 5.81
C GLY A 26 7.07 -10.55 4.36
N CYS A 27 7.33 -9.54 3.55
CA CYS A 27 7.04 -9.52 2.13
C CYS A 27 8.30 -9.85 1.33
N MET A 28 8.22 -10.83 0.45
CA MET A 28 9.35 -11.19 -0.42
C MET A 28 9.83 -9.99 -1.23
N LEU A 29 8.90 -9.18 -1.74
CA LEU A 29 9.21 -7.98 -2.52
C LEU A 29 10.03 -6.96 -1.70
N VAL A 30 9.60 -6.65 -0.47
CA VAL A 30 10.30 -5.71 0.42
C VAL A 30 11.67 -6.26 0.80
N ASN A 31 11.75 -7.54 1.16
CA ASN A 31 13.00 -8.18 1.54
C ASN A 31 14.01 -8.15 0.39
N ALA A 32 13.55 -8.49 -0.82
CA ALA A 32 14.40 -8.47 -2.01
C ALA A 32 14.88 -7.04 -2.33
N ALA A 33 13.99 -6.05 -2.19
CA ALA A 33 14.33 -4.64 -2.44
C ALA A 33 15.42 -4.15 -1.49
N LEU A 34 15.34 -4.53 -0.21
CA LEU A 34 16.30 -4.06 0.81
C LEU A 34 17.62 -4.82 0.78
N GLU A 35 17.56 -6.14 0.54
CA GLU A 35 18.74 -7.01 0.73
C GLU A 35 19.51 -7.27 -0.57
N ARG A 36 18.83 -7.45 -1.69
CA ARG A 36 19.44 -7.94 -2.93
C ARG A 36 19.44 -6.95 -4.08
N ALA A 37 18.38 -6.16 -4.25
CA ALA A 37 18.25 -5.25 -5.38
C ALA A 37 19.40 -4.26 -5.53
N PRO A 38 20.01 -3.72 -4.44
CA PRO A 38 21.14 -2.81 -4.56
C PRO A 38 22.36 -3.42 -5.25
N HIS A 39 22.45 -4.76 -5.32
CA HIS A 39 23.59 -5.49 -5.86
C HIS A 39 23.28 -6.30 -7.12
N ASP A 40 22.04 -6.22 -7.63
CA ASP A 40 21.57 -7.02 -8.76
C ASP A 40 20.67 -6.18 -9.64
N ALA A 41 21.19 -5.76 -10.80
CA ALA A 41 20.48 -4.86 -11.71
C ALA A 41 19.21 -5.51 -12.31
N ASP A 42 19.24 -6.80 -12.60
CA ASP A 42 18.07 -7.51 -13.16
C ASP A 42 16.96 -7.60 -12.11
N LEU A 43 17.31 -7.93 -10.87
CA LEU A 43 16.37 -7.98 -9.77
C LEU A 43 15.79 -6.59 -9.47
N GLN A 44 16.63 -5.55 -9.54
CA GLN A 44 16.19 -4.17 -9.36
C GLN A 44 15.11 -3.79 -10.37
N CYS A 45 15.30 -4.14 -11.65
CA CYS A 45 14.31 -3.89 -12.70
C CYS A 45 13.01 -4.66 -12.44
N ALA A 46 13.11 -5.94 -12.06
CA ALA A 46 11.94 -6.76 -11.76
C ALA A 46 11.13 -6.18 -10.59
N ILE A 47 11.81 -5.72 -9.54
CA ILE A 47 11.16 -5.10 -8.38
C ILE A 47 10.49 -3.79 -8.79
N ALA A 48 11.17 -2.95 -9.58
CA ALA A 48 10.61 -1.69 -10.05
C ALA A 48 9.33 -1.94 -10.85
N ASP A 49 9.29 -2.96 -11.69
CA ASP A 49 8.09 -3.34 -12.45
C ASP A 49 6.95 -3.77 -11.52
N MET A 50 7.24 -4.56 -10.50
CA MET A 50 6.22 -5.01 -9.53
C MET A 50 5.66 -3.82 -8.73
N LEU A 51 6.52 -2.90 -8.28
CA LEU A 51 6.08 -1.69 -7.59
C LEU A 51 5.21 -0.84 -8.50
N SER A 52 5.58 -0.71 -9.78
CA SER A 52 4.78 0.03 -10.76
C SER A 52 3.39 -0.59 -10.95
N GLN A 53 3.29 -1.91 -10.99
CA GLN A 53 2.00 -2.59 -11.12
C GLN A 53 1.09 -2.31 -9.91
N ILE A 54 1.65 -2.32 -8.70
CA ILE A 54 0.89 -1.99 -7.49
C ILE A 54 0.44 -0.53 -7.52
N GLU A 55 1.33 0.39 -7.89
CA GLU A 55 1.00 1.81 -8.04
C GLU A 55 -0.14 1.99 -9.05
N MET A 56 -0.08 1.31 -10.19
CA MET A 56 -1.12 1.38 -11.22
C MET A 56 -2.47 0.85 -10.72
N PHE A 57 -2.47 -0.21 -9.93
CA PHE A 57 -3.68 -0.71 -9.30
C PHE A 57 -4.31 0.37 -8.41
N PHE A 58 -3.53 0.99 -7.54
CA PHE A 58 -4.04 2.05 -6.67
C PHE A 58 -4.53 3.25 -7.48
N ALA A 59 -3.75 3.68 -8.48
CA ALA A 59 -4.11 4.82 -9.32
C ALA A 59 -5.42 4.58 -10.07
N GLY A 60 -5.62 3.38 -10.60
CA GLY A 60 -6.85 2.99 -11.28
C GLY A 60 -8.07 3.04 -10.36
N CYS A 61 -7.95 2.49 -9.16
CA CYS A 61 -9.00 2.54 -8.15
C CYS A 61 -9.32 3.97 -7.72
N ILE A 62 -8.27 4.79 -7.52
CA ILE A 62 -8.46 6.18 -7.09
C ILE A 62 -9.14 7.00 -8.17
N ARG A 63 -8.72 6.89 -9.43
CA ARG A 63 -9.36 7.59 -10.54
C ARG A 63 -10.82 7.22 -10.69
N ALA A 64 -11.12 5.93 -10.62
CA ALA A 64 -12.49 5.45 -10.68
C ALA A 64 -13.32 5.97 -9.50
N GLY A 65 -12.74 5.97 -8.29
CA GLY A 65 -13.41 6.48 -7.11
C GLY A 65 -13.63 7.99 -7.14
N GLN A 66 -12.68 8.74 -7.66
CA GLN A 66 -12.85 10.19 -7.86
C GLN A 66 -13.94 10.50 -8.90
N SER A 67 -14.02 9.66 -9.93
CA SER A 67 -15.02 9.81 -10.98
C SER A 67 -16.44 9.48 -10.50
N ASP A 68 -16.60 8.44 -9.67
CA ASP A 68 -17.93 8.03 -9.18
C ASP A 68 -18.32 8.65 -7.84
N GLY A 69 -17.43 9.44 -7.24
CA GLY A 69 -17.69 10.14 -5.98
C GLY A 69 -17.41 9.34 -4.70
N THR A 70 -16.95 8.09 -4.81
CA THR A 70 -16.62 7.27 -3.62
C THR A 70 -15.30 7.68 -2.98
N ILE A 71 -14.42 8.34 -3.73
CA ILE A 71 -13.18 8.95 -3.21
C ILE A 71 -13.30 10.46 -3.37
N ARG A 72 -13.41 11.17 -2.26
CA ARG A 72 -13.73 12.60 -2.24
C ARG A 72 -12.50 13.49 -2.37
N SER A 73 -11.30 12.99 -2.09
CA SER A 73 -10.07 13.77 -2.24
C SER A 73 -9.89 14.24 -3.68
N ALA A 74 -9.53 15.51 -3.85
CA ALA A 74 -9.23 16.12 -5.14
C ALA A 74 -7.72 16.10 -5.46
N LEU A 75 -6.90 15.48 -4.61
CA LEU A 75 -5.48 15.36 -4.87
C LEU A 75 -5.25 14.51 -6.13
N PRO A 76 -4.14 14.73 -6.86
CA PRO A 76 -3.84 13.92 -8.04
C PRO A 76 -3.82 12.42 -7.71
N ALA A 77 -4.51 11.63 -8.53
CA ALA A 77 -4.59 10.19 -8.31
C ALA A 77 -3.21 9.53 -8.29
N ALA A 78 -2.28 10.00 -9.11
CA ALA A 78 -0.91 9.49 -9.13
C ALA A 78 -0.20 9.71 -7.80
N ASP A 79 -0.39 10.87 -7.18
CA ASP A 79 0.24 11.18 -5.89
C ASP A 79 -0.38 10.36 -4.75
N LEU A 80 -1.70 10.21 -4.75
CA LEU A 80 -2.37 9.36 -3.78
C LEU A 80 -1.94 7.90 -3.92
N ALA A 81 -1.78 7.41 -5.15
CA ALA A 81 -1.32 6.04 -5.41
C ALA A 81 0.10 5.82 -4.90
N ARG A 82 0.99 6.78 -5.11
CA ARG A 82 2.37 6.72 -4.60
C ARG A 82 2.42 6.73 -3.09
N HIS A 83 1.55 7.53 -2.48
CA HIS A 83 1.42 7.57 -1.02
C HIS A 83 0.96 6.21 -0.47
N LEU A 84 -0.07 5.62 -1.08
CA LEU A 84 -0.56 4.31 -0.65
C LEU A 84 0.51 3.21 -0.86
N LEU A 85 1.28 3.29 -1.93
CA LEU A 85 2.40 2.37 -2.17
C LEU A 85 3.43 2.49 -1.04
N ALA A 86 3.79 3.71 -0.65
CA ALA A 86 4.74 3.94 0.45
C ALA A 86 4.20 3.41 1.78
N VAL A 87 2.91 3.61 2.05
CA VAL A 87 2.25 3.09 3.24
C VAL A 87 2.27 1.56 3.25
N LEU A 88 1.99 0.93 2.11
CA LEU A 88 2.04 -0.52 1.98
C LEU A 88 3.44 -1.07 2.29
N MET A 89 4.47 -0.45 1.73
CA MET A 89 5.85 -0.87 1.97
C MET A 89 6.22 -0.69 3.45
N GLY A 90 5.86 0.44 4.05
CA GLY A 90 6.07 0.70 5.46
C GLY A 90 5.34 -0.30 6.36
N LEU A 91 4.10 -0.61 6.02
CA LEU A 91 3.28 -1.60 6.73
C LEU A 91 3.97 -2.98 6.75
N ARG A 92 4.52 -3.40 5.61
CA ARG A 92 5.19 -4.70 5.49
C ARG A 92 6.48 -4.75 6.30
N VAL A 93 7.23 -3.66 6.33
CA VAL A 93 8.46 -3.55 7.15
C VAL A 93 8.10 -3.58 8.63
N LEU A 94 7.12 -2.79 9.04
CA LEU A 94 6.65 -2.74 10.44
C LEU A 94 6.13 -4.10 10.89
N ALA A 95 5.39 -4.80 10.04
CA ALA A 95 4.85 -6.12 10.36
C ALA A 95 5.95 -7.13 10.62
N ARG A 96 7.08 -7.04 9.90
CA ARG A 96 8.21 -7.93 10.13
C ARG A 96 8.95 -7.58 11.43
N ALA A 97 9.11 -6.30 11.71
CA ALA A 97 9.85 -5.82 12.88
C ALA A 97 9.02 -5.95 14.17
N HIS A 98 7.75 -5.60 14.11
CA HIS A 98 6.88 -5.55 15.29
C HIS A 98 5.40 -5.70 14.88
N PRO A 99 4.89 -6.95 14.72
CA PRO A 99 3.53 -7.19 14.25
C PRO A 99 2.50 -6.91 15.34
N ASP A 100 2.26 -5.65 15.63
CA ASP A 100 1.31 -5.15 16.62
C ASP A 100 0.12 -4.53 15.90
N ARG A 101 -1.10 -4.94 16.26
CA ARG A 101 -2.32 -4.47 15.59
C ARG A 101 -2.46 -2.95 15.66
N ALA A 102 -2.21 -2.35 16.80
CA ALA A 102 -2.36 -0.91 16.97
C ALA A 102 -1.38 -0.13 16.07
N LEU A 103 -0.14 -0.62 15.98
CA LEU A 103 0.88 -0.02 15.12
C LEU A 103 0.48 -0.10 13.65
N LEU A 104 0.11 -1.29 13.19
CA LEU A 104 -0.23 -1.52 11.79
C LEU A 104 -1.53 -0.80 11.41
N GLN A 105 -2.55 -0.85 12.26
CA GLN A 105 -3.82 -0.17 12.05
C GLN A 105 -3.62 1.36 12.01
N GLY A 106 -2.75 1.88 12.88
CA GLY A 106 -2.41 3.30 12.92
C GLY A 106 -1.68 3.79 11.68
N ALA A 107 -0.99 2.91 10.96
CA ALA A 107 -0.39 3.26 9.66
C ALA A 107 -1.44 3.27 8.54
N VAL A 108 -2.39 2.34 8.56
CA VAL A 108 -3.40 2.18 7.51
C VAL A 108 -4.52 3.23 7.62
N SER A 109 -5.06 3.45 8.81
CA SER A 109 -6.26 4.28 8.98
C SER A 109 -6.11 5.72 8.48
N PRO A 110 -5.03 6.46 8.79
CA PRO A 110 -4.85 7.80 8.24
C PRO A 110 -4.68 7.82 6.72
N ALA A 111 -4.07 6.79 6.15
CA ALA A 111 -3.90 6.69 4.71
C ALA A 111 -5.25 6.56 3.99
N LEU A 112 -6.16 5.73 4.55
CA LEU A 112 -7.52 5.60 4.01
C LEU A 112 -8.34 6.87 4.23
N ALA A 113 -8.18 7.52 5.37
CA ALA A 113 -8.86 8.78 5.65
C ALA A 113 -8.48 9.89 4.67
N LEU A 114 -7.25 9.87 4.17
CA LEU A 114 -6.79 10.85 3.17
C LEU A 114 -7.62 10.78 1.88
N LEU A 115 -8.13 9.61 1.52
CA LEU A 115 -8.98 9.44 0.34
C LEU A 115 -10.31 10.19 0.46
N ASP A 116 -10.74 10.48 1.68
CA ASP A 116 -11.99 11.18 1.97
C ASP A 116 -11.77 12.67 2.30
N ALA A 117 -10.54 13.12 2.39
CA ALA A 117 -10.21 14.47 2.78
C ALA A 117 -10.63 15.47 1.71
N VAL A 118 -11.39 16.48 2.12
CA VAL A 118 -11.88 17.55 1.25
C VAL A 118 -11.35 18.86 1.77
N GLU A 119 -10.77 19.69 0.90
CA GLU A 119 -10.36 21.05 1.26
C GLU A 119 -11.59 21.91 1.55
N THR A 120 -11.54 22.63 2.65
CA THR A 120 -12.60 23.55 3.05
C THR A 120 -12.14 24.99 2.83
#